data_5b204f34c3bd5de0e984c4df6a6b0db1
#
_entry.id   5b204f34c3bd5de0e984c4df6a6b0db1
#
_cell.length_a   1.000
_cell.length_b   1.000
_cell.length_c   1.000
_cell.angle_alpha   90.00
_cell.angle_beta   90.00
_cell.angle_gamma   90.00
#
_symmetry.space_group_name_H-M   'P 1'
#
loop_
_entity.id
_entity.type
_entity.pdbx_description
1 polymer ?
#
loop_
_entity_poly.entity_id
_entity_poly.type
_entity_poly.pdbx_seq_one_letter_code
_entity_poly.pdbx_strand_id
1 'polypeptide(L)'
;SACLVGSEMCIRDSHSAQEIGLVEALKEGNYNYIDRSKMTPREGLLASYDADVFLSSANAMTSDGILVNIDGNSNRVSCIAQGPKKVIFIVGMNKVCSDLDSAMKRARNIAAPTNAQNFDVKTPCKTTGKCFDCKSPDTLCCQFLITRYSRHIGRIHVILVNDTLGY
;
A
#
# COMPACT_ATOMS: atom_id res chain seq x y z
N SER A 1 -14.87 -13.66 7.65
CA SER A 1 -14.44 -12.97 8.91
C SER A 1 -13.86 -13.93 9.94
N ALA A 2 -14.36 -15.16 10.08
CA ALA A 2 -13.82 -16.15 11.04
C ALA A 2 -12.34 -16.52 10.81
N CYS A 3 -11.83 -16.34 9.60
CA CYS A 3 -10.44 -16.68 9.23
C CYS A 3 -9.39 -15.66 9.76
N LEU A 4 -9.81 -14.51 10.27
CA LEU A 4 -8.90 -13.45 10.74
C LEU A 4 -8.90 -13.31 12.27
N VAL A 5 -9.80 -13.97 12.97
CA VAL A 5 -9.86 -13.96 14.45
C VAL A 5 -8.63 -14.70 14.99
N GLY A 6 -7.86 -14.03 15.84
CA GLY A 6 -6.63 -14.55 16.42
C GLY A 6 -5.37 -14.44 15.54
N SER A 7 -5.50 -14.00 14.29
CA SER A 7 -4.33 -13.73 13.42
C SER A 7 -3.72 -12.36 13.76
N GLU A 8 -2.40 -12.30 13.76
CA GLU A 8 -1.67 -11.03 13.87
C GLU A 8 -1.82 -10.23 12.58
N MET A 9 -2.38 -9.03 12.69
CA MET A 9 -2.64 -8.15 11.55
C MET A 9 -1.85 -6.87 11.66
N CYS A 10 -1.11 -6.55 10.62
CA CYS A 10 -0.39 -5.30 10.50
C CYS A 10 -0.96 -4.48 9.34
N ILE A 11 -1.12 -3.19 9.56
CA ILE A 11 -1.45 -2.22 8.51
C ILE A 11 -0.38 -1.15 8.46
N ARG A 12 -0.07 -0.66 7.25
CA ARG A 12 0.80 0.47 7.08
C ARG A 12 0.09 1.57 6.32
N ASP A 13 -0.02 2.75 6.94
CA ASP A 13 -0.38 4.06 6.36
C ASP A 13 -1.24 3.99 5.09
N SER A 14 -2.27 3.14 5.11
CA SER A 14 -3.18 2.99 3.99
C SER A 14 -4.32 3.98 4.14
N HIS A 15 -4.26 5.10 3.43
CA HIS A 15 -5.36 6.06 3.37
C HIS A 15 -6.68 5.37 3.01
N SER A 16 -6.66 4.45 2.04
CA SER A 16 -7.86 3.69 1.66
C SER A 16 -8.46 2.89 2.81
N ALA A 17 -7.62 2.31 3.68
CA ALA A 17 -8.11 1.55 4.84
C ALA A 17 -8.60 2.46 5.98
N GLN A 18 -8.00 3.65 6.12
CA GLN A 18 -8.45 4.67 7.08
C GLN A 18 -9.81 5.23 6.68
N GLU A 19 -9.99 5.58 5.41
CA GLU A 19 -11.23 6.16 4.88
C GLU A 19 -12.46 5.26 5.07
N ILE A 20 -12.28 3.93 5.02
CA ILE A 20 -13.37 2.97 5.29
C ILE A 20 -13.53 2.59 6.76
N GLY A 21 -12.82 3.25 7.69
CA GLY A 21 -12.88 2.97 9.13
C GLY A 21 -12.29 1.62 9.56
N LEU A 22 -11.51 0.96 8.68
CA LEU A 22 -10.97 -0.36 8.98
C LEU A 22 -9.95 -0.32 10.12
N VAL A 23 -9.14 0.74 10.20
CA VAL A 23 -8.11 0.88 11.25
C VAL A 23 -8.77 0.98 12.63
N GLU A 24 -9.83 1.76 12.73
CA GLU A 24 -10.61 1.92 13.96
C GLU A 24 -11.29 0.60 14.36
N ALA A 25 -11.93 -0.06 13.38
CA ALA A 25 -12.57 -1.35 13.61
C ALA A 25 -11.57 -2.44 14.07
N LEU A 26 -10.32 -2.41 13.59
CA LEU A 26 -9.27 -3.33 14.03
C LEU A 26 -8.77 -3.02 15.44
N LYS A 27 -8.71 -1.75 15.84
CA LYS A 27 -8.30 -1.33 17.19
C LYS A 27 -9.37 -1.66 18.24
N GLU A 28 -10.63 -1.50 17.89
CA GLU A 28 -11.78 -1.70 18.79
C GLU A 28 -12.24 -3.17 18.82
N GLY A 29 -11.97 -3.92 17.77
CA GLY A 29 -12.36 -5.31 17.64
C GLY A 29 -11.45 -6.29 18.40
N ASN A 30 -11.90 -7.54 18.52
CA ASN A 30 -11.11 -8.62 19.11
C ASN A 30 -10.11 -9.20 18.08
N TYR A 31 -9.20 -8.33 17.62
CA TYR A 31 -8.15 -8.67 16.65
C TYR A 31 -6.77 -8.44 17.25
N ASN A 32 -5.80 -9.23 16.84
CA ASN A 32 -4.40 -9.06 17.24
C ASN A 32 -3.75 -7.98 16.35
N TYR A 33 -4.18 -6.72 16.54
CA TYR A 33 -3.71 -5.61 15.72
C TYR A 33 -2.34 -5.11 16.21
N ILE A 34 -1.36 -5.10 15.31
CA ILE A 34 -0.01 -4.58 15.56
C ILE A 34 -0.02 -3.06 15.35
N ASP A 35 -0.06 -2.31 16.45
CA ASP A 35 0.03 -0.85 16.42
C ASP A 35 1.49 -0.40 16.31
N ARG A 36 1.90 -0.07 15.09
CA ARG A 36 3.27 0.37 14.78
C ARG A 36 3.60 1.78 15.28
N SER A 37 2.59 2.57 15.67
CA SER A 37 2.84 3.93 16.18
C SER A 37 3.66 3.96 17.46
N LYS A 38 3.68 2.85 18.19
CA LYS A 38 4.42 2.65 19.44
C LYS A 38 5.79 1.98 19.25
N MET A 39 6.21 1.73 18.02
CA MET A 39 7.41 0.99 17.66
C MET A 39 8.40 1.88 16.93
N THR A 40 9.69 1.55 17.02
CA THR A 40 10.68 2.13 16.12
C THR A 40 10.41 1.68 14.68
N PRO A 41 10.89 2.41 13.65
CA PRO A 41 10.71 2.01 12.25
C PRO A 41 11.20 0.58 11.96
N ARG A 42 12.28 0.15 12.60
CA ARG A 42 12.85 -1.20 12.45
C ARG A 42 11.98 -2.27 13.09
N GLU A 43 11.56 -2.06 14.33
CA GLU A 43 10.67 -2.99 15.04
C GLU A 43 9.34 -3.16 14.30
N GLY A 44 8.74 -2.04 13.88
CA GLY A 44 7.50 -2.08 13.11
C GLY A 44 7.64 -2.78 11.76
N LEU A 45 8.81 -2.72 11.11
CA LEU A 45 9.06 -3.47 9.88
C LEU A 45 9.16 -4.98 10.17
N LEU A 46 9.92 -5.38 11.18
CA LEU A 46 10.08 -6.78 11.56
C LEU A 46 8.75 -7.39 11.99
N ALA A 47 7.98 -6.69 12.82
CA ALA A 47 6.65 -7.12 13.22
C ALA A 47 5.70 -7.27 12.01
N SER A 48 5.82 -6.36 11.02
CA SER A 48 5.02 -6.48 9.78
C SER A 48 5.41 -7.71 8.96
N TYR A 49 6.69 -8.07 8.96
CA TYR A 49 7.21 -9.23 8.22
C TYR A 49 6.73 -10.54 8.82
N ASP A 50 6.68 -10.63 10.15
CA ASP A 50 6.27 -11.83 10.88
C ASP A 50 4.74 -11.94 11.04
N ALA A 51 4.00 -10.87 10.74
CA ALA A 51 2.55 -10.88 10.84
C ALA A 51 1.89 -11.93 9.96
N ASP A 52 0.78 -12.50 10.40
CA ASP A 52 -0.02 -13.42 9.60
C ASP A 52 -0.66 -12.72 8.40
N VAL A 53 -1.09 -11.47 8.60
CA VAL A 53 -1.82 -10.68 7.59
C VAL A 53 -1.23 -9.27 7.52
N PHE A 54 -0.90 -8.85 6.31
CA PHE A 54 -0.53 -7.48 6.00
C PHE A 54 -1.63 -6.80 5.18
N LEU A 55 -2.15 -5.71 5.70
CA LEU A 55 -3.17 -4.91 5.03
C LEU A 55 -2.50 -3.75 4.30
N SER A 56 -2.84 -3.56 3.04
CA SER A 56 -2.24 -2.53 2.19
C SER A 56 -3.24 -2.00 1.16
N SER A 57 -2.79 -1.05 0.38
CA SER A 57 -3.45 -0.61 -0.85
C SER A 57 -2.43 -0.53 -1.99
N ALA A 58 -2.90 -0.49 -3.22
CA ALA A 58 -2.08 -0.25 -4.40
C ALA A 58 -2.08 1.23 -4.78
N ASN A 59 -1.02 1.68 -5.48
CA ASN A 59 -0.99 2.98 -6.12
C ASN A 59 -1.80 2.97 -7.44
N ALA A 60 -1.85 1.83 -8.09
CA ALA A 60 -2.72 1.53 -9.22
C ALA A 60 -2.90 0.02 -9.37
N MET A 61 -3.93 -0.38 -10.10
CA MET A 61 -4.20 -1.76 -10.46
C MET A 61 -4.71 -1.81 -11.90
N THR A 62 -4.36 -2.85 -12.64
CA THR A 62 -4.97 -3.07 -13.96
C THR A 62 -6.26 -3.84 -13.85
N SER A 63 -7.10 -3.75 -14.88
CA SER A 63 -8.38 -4.48 -14.94
C SER A 63 -8.23 -6.01 -14.92
N ASP A 64 -7.06 -6.52 -15.33
CA ASP A 64 -6.70 -7.94 -15.28
C ASP A 64 -5.91 -8.35 -14.01
N GLY A 65 -5.77 -7.42 -13.02
CA GLY A 65 -5.31 -7.74 -11.68
C GLY A 65 -3.82 -7.49 -11.39
N ILE A 66 -3.08 -6.83 -12.28
CA ILE A 66 -1.69 -6.44 -12.00
C ILE A 66 -1.68 -5.27 -11.01
N LEU A 67 -0.96 -5.40 -9.91
CA LEU A 67 -0.83 -4.37 -8.88
C LEU A 67 0.45 -3.58 -9.08
N VAL A 68 0.36 -2.25 -8.98
CA VAL A 68 1.51 -1.32 -9.05
C VAL A 68 1.67 -0.60 -7.72
N ASN A 69 2.84 -0.72 -7.13
CA ASN A 69 3.20 -0.06 -5.88
C ASN A 69 4.53 0.70 -6.03
N ILE A 70 4.55 1.96 -5.63
CA ILE A 70 5.76 2.80 -5.55
C ILE A 70 6.10 3.03 -4.08
N ASP A 71 7.37 2.90 -3.72
CA ASP A 71 7.84 3.08 -2.35
C ASP A 71 9.19 3.84 -2.32
N GLY A 72 9.41 4.61 -1.26
CA GLY A 72 10.68 5.30 -1.01
C GLY A 72 11.68 4.44 -0.24
N ASN A 73 11.22 3.79 0.81
CA ASN A 73 12.07 3.06 1.77
C ASN A 73 11.98 1.53 1.65
N SER A 74 11.32 1.01 0.65
CA SER A 74 11.09 -0.43 0.40
C SER A 74 10.29 -1.16 1.49
N ASN A 75 9.87 -0.48 2.54
CA ASN A 75 9.29 -1.09 3.73
C ASN A 75 7.89 -1.68 3.49
N ARG A 76 7.08 -1.09 2.61
CA ARG A 76 5.78 -1.61 2.20
C ARG A 76 5.95 -2.65 1.10
N VAL A 77 6.69 -2.32 0.07
CA VAL A 77 6.86 -3.23 -1.08
C VAL A 77 7.60 -4.51 -0.70
N SER A 78 8.49 -4.48 0.29
CA SER A 78 9.13 -5.70 0.80
C SER A 78 8.12 -6.64 1.48
N CYS A 79 7.20 -6.11 2.30
CA CYS A 79 6.14 -6.92 2.90
C CYS A 79 5.16 -7.47 1.85
N ILE A 80 4.89 -6.71 0.77
CA ILE A 80 4.06 -7.16 -0.34
C ILE A 80 4.76 -8.29 -1.12
N ALA A 81 6.03 -8.08 -1.49
CA ALA A 81 6.80 -9.04 -2.29
C ALA A 81 7.12 -10.32 -1.51
N GLN A 82 7.53 -10.17 -0.25
CA GLN A 82 7.96 -11.24 0.66
C GLN A 82 7.46 -10.90 2.08
N GLY A 83 7.49 -11.81 3.01
CA GLY A 83 7.14 -11.59 4.41
C GLY A 83 5.79 -12.21 4.75
N PRO A 84 4.75 -11.45 5.11
CA PRO A 84 3.49 -11.97 5.67
C PRO A 84 2.86 -13.11 4.88
N LYS A 85 2.25 -14.06 5.59
CA LYS A 85 1.59 -15.22 4.98
C LYS A 85 0.45 -14.81 4.04
N LYS A 86 -0.24 -13.70 4.37
CA LYS A 86 -1.31 -13.13 3.55
C LYS A 86 -1.11 -11.63 3.38
N VAL A 87 -1.40 -11.12 2.19
CA VAL A 87 -1.47 -9.70 1.90
C VAL A 87 -2.87 -9.40 1.36
N ILE A 88 -3.58 -8.51 2.04
CA ILE A 88 -4.92 -8.09 1.62
C ILE A 88 -4.83 -6.65 1.15
N PHE A 89 -5.14 -6.44 -0.12
CA PHE A 89 -5.23 -5.12 -0.72
C PHE A 89 -6.66 -4.61 -0.67
N ILE A 90 -6.82 -3.37 -0.22
CA ILE A 90 -8.07 -2.63 -0.31
C ILE A 90 -7.87 -1.56 -1.37
N VAL A 91 -8.59 -1.69 -2.48
CA VAL A 91 -8.40 -0.88 -3.68
C VAL A 91 -9.72 -0.25 -4.09
N GLY A 92 -9.78 1.08 -4.11
CA GLY A 92 -10.90 1.81 -4.67
C GLY A 92 -10.92 1.72 -6.20
N MET A 93 -12.11 1.77 -6.79
CA MET A 93 -12.28 1.70 -8.25
C MET A 93 -11.56 2.84 -8.98
N ASN A 94 -11.32 3.98 -8.33
CA ASN A 94 -10.51 5.08 -8.86
C ASN A 94 -9.05 4.71 -9.20
N LYS A 95 -8.57 3.54 -8.72
CA LYS A 95 -7.20 3.05 -8.95
C LYS A 95 -7.10 2.02 -10.06
N VAL A 96 -8.23 1.57 -10.60
CA VAL A 96 -8.27 0.58 -11.68
C VAL A 96 -8.02 1.25 -13.03
N CYS A 97 -7.09 0.69 -13.78
CA CYS A 97 -6.64 1.16 -15.09
C CYS A 97 -6.82 0.05 -16.15
N SER A 98 -6.87 0.43 -17.42
CA SER A 98 -7.04 -0.50 -18.53
C SER A 98 -5.86 -1.48 -18.70
N ASP A 99 -4.65 -0.98 -18.47
CA ASP A 99 -3.40 -1.67 -18.78
C ASP A 99 -2.25 -1.20 -17.87
N LEU A 100 -1.09 -1.85 -17.97
CA LEU A 100 0.06 -1.58 -17.12
C LEU A 100 0.64 -0.18 -17.37
N ASP A 101 0.66 0.30 -18.61
CA ASP A 101 1.16 1.64 -18.93
C ASP A 101 0.31 2.72 -18.26
N SER A 102 -1.00 2.59 -18.33
CA SER A 102 -1.96 3.48 -17.67
C SER A 102 -1.83 3.40 -16.14
N ALA A 103 -1.64 2.20 -15.58
CA ALA A 103 -1.43 2.02 -14.16
C ALA A 103 -0.12 2.67 -13.69
N MET A 104 0.98 2.52 -14.44
CA MET A 104 2.25 3.19 -14.16
C MET A 104 2.13 4.70 -14.25
N LYS A 105 1.45 5.22 -15.28
CA LYS A 105 1.18 6.66 -15.43
C LYS A 105 0.37 7.20 -14.26
N ARG A 106 -0.68 6.47 -13.84
CA ARG A 106 -1.48 6.84 -12.67
C ARG A 106 -0.65 6.86 -11.39
N ALA A 107 0.11 5.80 -11.14
CA ALA A 107 0.94 5.68 -9.95
C ALA A 107 1.97 6.83 -9.85
N ARG A 108 2.59 7.21 -10.98
CA ARG A 108 3.60 8.25 -11.06
C ARG A 108 3.03 9.68 -11.07
N ASN A 109 1.92 9.91 -11.76
CA ASN A 109 1.41 11.27 -12.00
C ASN A 109 0.24 11.67 -11.11
N ILE A 110 -0.40 10.70 -10.43
CA ILE A 110 -1.48 10.96 -9.48
C ILE A 110 -1.06 10.56 -8.08
N ALA A 111 -0.81 9.26 -7.83
CA ALA A 111 -0.58 8.77 -6.48
C ALA A 111 0.71 9.34 -5.86
N ALA A 112 1.83 9.34 -6.56
CA ALA A 112 3.10 9.81 -6.01
C ALA A 112 3.12 11.33 -5.74
N PRO A 113 2.66 12.23 -6.64
CA PRO A 113 2.56 13.65 -6.36
C PRO A 113 1.59 13.99 -5.22
N THR A 114 0.46 13.29 -5.13
CA THR A 114 -0.50 13.49 -4.04
C THR A 114 0.11 13.03 -2.71
N ASN A 115 0.77 11.87 -2.70
CA ASN A 115 1.47 11.39 -1.51
C ASN A 115 2.58 12.34 -1.05
N ALA A 116 3.29 12.98 -1.97
CA ALA A 116 4.36 13.93 -1.65
C ALA A 116 3.87 15.14 -0.84
N GLN A 117 2.58 15.50 -0.91
CA GLN A 117 2.00 16.57 -0.11
C GLN A 117 2.03 16.27 1.39
N ASN A 118 2.01 15.00 1.78
CA ASN A 118 1.98 14.56 3.18
C ASN A 118 3.36 14.56 3.85
N PHE A 119 4.42 14.86 3.12
CA PHE A 119 5.79 14.81 3.63
C PHE A 119 6.50 16.15 3.45
N ASP A 120 7.45 16.45 4.32
CA ASP A 120 8.35 17.59 4.14
C ASP A 120 9.51 17.18 3.21
N VAL A 121 9.26 17.21 1.90
CA VAL A 121 10.19 16.83 0.84
C VAL A 121 10.28 17.93 -0.22
N LYS A 122 11.46 18.09 -0.83
CA LYS A 122 11.74 19.10 -1.87
C LYS A 122 11.73 18.46 -3.26
N THR A 123 10.68 17.67 -3.55
CA THR A 123 10.55 17.04 -4.86
C THR A 123 9.79 17.97 -5.83
N PRO A 124 10.13 17.95 -7.15
CA PRO A 124 9.41 18.80 -8.13
C PRO A 124 7.92 18.56 -8.14
N CYS A 125 7.48 17.33 -7.96
CA CYS A 125 6.05 16.97 -7.98
C CYS A 125 5.26 17.56 -6.80
N LYS A 126 5.90 17.83 -5.66
CA LYS A 126 5.24 18.52 -4.54
C LYS A 126 4.80 19.94 -4.91
N THR A 127 5.62 20.64 -5.71
CA THR A 127 5.33 22.03 -6.14
C THR A 127 4.44 22.07 -7.37
N THR A 128 4.66 21.16 -8.33
CA THR A 128 4.04 21.23 -9.66
C THR A 128 2.81 20.32 -9.80
N GLY A 129 2.62 19.37 -8.89
CA GLY A 129 1.60 18.32 -9.00
C GLY A 129 1.86 17.27 -10.08
N LYS A 130 3.04 17.31 -10.75
CA LYS A 130 3.38 16.41 -11.86
C LYS A 130 4.68 15.65 -11.61
N CYS A 131 4.78 14.42 -12.10
CA CYS A 131 6.00 13.63 -12.03
C CYS A 131 7.04 14.11 -13.05
N PHE A 132 8.28 14.30 -12.59
CA PHE A 132 9.44 14.68 -13.40
C PHE A 132 10.51 13.57 -13.44
N ASP A 133 10.19 12.35 -13.02
CA ASP A 133 11.14 11.25 -12.92
C ASP A 133 12.41 11.62 -12.13
N CYS A 134 12.22 12.35 -11.04
CA CYS A 134 13.32 12.89 -10.25
C CYS A 134 14.05 11.77 -9.50
N LYS A 135 15.38 11.97 -9.38
CA LYS A 135 16.28 11.15 -8.55
C LYS A 135 16.92 12.00 -7.46
N SER A 136 16.12 12.94 -6.90
CA SER A 136 16.57 13.80 -5.81
C SER A 136 16.75 12.99 -4.51
N PRO A 137 17.55 13.46 -3.56
CA PRO A 137 17.69 12.81 -2.25
C PRO A 137 16.37 12.61 -1.51
N ASP A 138 15.41 13.49 -1.72
CA ASP A 138 14.08 13.47 -1.07
C ASP A 138 13.04 12.64 -1.83
N THR A 139 13.43 11.94 -2.91
CA THR A 139 12.45 11.20 -3.73
C THR A 139 11.73 10.13 -2.93
N LEU A 140 10.42 10.04 -3.10
CA LEU A 140 9.56 9.00 -2.52
C LEU A 140 9.36 7.81 -3.48
N CYS A 141 10.02 7.84 -4.67
CA CYS A 141 9.81 6.88 -5.74
C CYS A 141 11.09 6.09 -6.04
N CYS A 142 11.64 5.43 -5.02
CA CYS A 142 12.89 4.67 -5.14
C CYS A 142 12.68 3.26 -5.69
N GLN A 143 11.56 2.63 -5.37
CA GLN A 143 11.21 1.27 -5.80
C GLN A 143 9.86 1.25 -6.48
N PHE A 144 9.77 0.46 -7.54
CA PHE A 144 8.57 0.16 -8.30
C PHE A 144 8.35 -1.35 -8.25
N LEU A 145 7.31 -1.77 -7.53
CA LEU A 145 6.90 -3.16 -7.48
C LEU A 145 5.69 -3.36 -8.38
N ILE A 146 5.86 -4.20 -9.39
CA ILE A 146 4.79 -4.67 -10.25
C ILE A 146 4.50 -6.12 -9.88
N THR A 147 3.37 -6.35 -9.21
CA THR A 147 2.93 -7.68 -8.83
C THR A 147 1.99 -8.21 -9.89
N ARG A 148 2.54 -8.97 -10.82
CA ARG A 148 1.81 -9.54 -11.96
C ARG A 148 1.07 -10.82 -11.61
N TYR A 149 1.65 -11.63 -10.73
CA TYR A 149 1.14 -12.93 -10.36
C TYR A 149 1.72 -13.37 -9.01
N SER A 150 0.97 -14.15 -8.24
CA SER A 150 1.47 -14.80 -7.03
C SER A 150 1.57 -16.32 -7.24
N ARG A 151 2.78 -16.87 -7.11
CA ARG A 151 2.99 -18.32 -7.12
C ARG A 151 2.44 -19.01 -5.86
N HIS A 152 2.25 -18.24 -4.77
CA HIS A 152 1.70 -18.74 -3.51
C HIS A 152 0.18 -18.54 -3.53
N ILE A 153 -0.56 -19.64 -3.74
CA ILE A 153 -2.02 -19.64 -3.80
C ILE A 153 -2.58 -19.13 -2.48
N GLY A 154 -3.51 -18.16 -2.56
CA GLY A 154 -4.17 -17.57 -1.39
C GLY A 154 -3.30 -16.64 -0.55
N ARG A 155 -2.10 -16.23 -1.02
CA ARG A 155 -1.29 -15.22 -0.33
C ARG A 155 -1.78 -13.80 -0.59
N ILE A 156 -2.10 -13.48 -1.84
CA ILE A 156 -2.57 -12.13 -2.22
C ILE A 156 -4.08 -12.14 -2.43
N HIS A 157 -4.77 -11.27 -1.72
CA HIS A 157 -6.19 -11.03 -1.85
C HIS A 157 -6.42 -9.57 -2.22
N VAL A 158 -7.35 -9.30 -3.12
CA VAL A 158 -7.74 -7.94 -3.50
C VAL A 158 -9.23 -7.77 -3.20
N ILE A 159 -9.54 -6.75 -2.42
CA ILE A 159 -10.90 -6.30 -2.15
C ILE A 159 -11.10 -5.02 -2.94
N LEU A 160 -11.89 -5.10 -4.00
CA LEU A 160 -12.30 -3.93 -4.76
C LEU A 160 -13.49 -3.26 -4.08
N VAL A 161 -13.37 -1.98 -3.82
CA VAL A 161 -14.43 -1.16 -3.24
C VAL A 161 -14.97 -0.24 -4.35
N ASN A 162 -16.27 -0.30 -4.58
CA ASN A 162 -16.92 0.52 -5.59
C ASN A 162 -17.08 1.97 -5.14
N ASP A 163 -15.96 2.57 -4.80
CA ASP A 163 -15.86 3.96 -4.36
C ASP A 163 -14.47 4.52 -4.68
N THR A 164 -14.30 5.83 -4.48
CA THR A 164 -13.01 6.52 -4.53
C THR A 164 -12.34 6.41 -3.17
N LEU A 165 -11.22 5.67 -3.09
CA LEU A 165 -10.48 5.48 -1.86
C LEU A 165 -9.00 5.85 -2.03
N GLY A 166 -8.55 6.75 -1.19
CA GLY A 166 -7.18 7.25 -1.21
C GLY A 166 -6.78 7.81 -2.59
N TYR A 167 -5.49 7.84 -2.87
CA TYR A 167 -4.92 8.39 -4.11
C TYR A 167 -4.02 7.41 -4.83
#